data_54553c0214ea73aa40f83887eb80e6be
#
_entry.id   54553c0214ea73aa40f83887eb80e6be
#
_cell.length_a   1.000
_cell.length_b   1.000
_cell.length_c   1.000
_cell.angle_alpha   90.00
_cell.angle_beta   90.00
_cell.angle_gamma   90.00
#
_symmetry.space_group_name_H-M   'P 1'
#
loop_
_entity.id
_entity.type
_entity.pdbx_description
1 polymer ?
#
loop_
_entity_poly.entity_id
_entity_poly.type
_entity_poly.pdbx_seq_one_letter_code
_entity_poly.pdbx_strand_id
1 'polypeptide(L)'
;MTDFLSNSVFFGLLLCLVSYQIGVFLRQKTKIAAFNPLLISIIIVIFVLVIFHIKFKDFYNGSKYISYLLTPATVALAIPLYSKLTLLKDNFKAIMSGLIAGVLTSLISILVMSILFHLKHEYYVSMLPKSITTAIGIGVSEELGGISTITTAVIIVTGVFGNVMADIVYKVFKVTKRGKTKRRRNKRRNARGGKKE
;
A
#
# COMPACT_ATOMS: atom_id res chain seq x y z
N MET A 1 -20.97 19.62 -22.09
CA MET A 1 -20.62 18.19 -21.90
C MET A 1 -19.84 17.98 -20.61
N THR A 2 -18.94 18.90 -20.25
CA THR A 2 -18.21 18.92 -18.97
C THR A 2 -19.12 19.02 -17.75
N ASP A 3 -20.20 19.82 -17.81
CA ASP A 3 -21.14 20.01 -16.70
C ASP A 3 -21.98 18.77 -16.39
N PHE A 4 -22.26 17.94 -17.39
CA PHE A 4 -22.96 16.67 -17.19
C PHE A 4 -22.06 15.60 -16.54
N LEU A 5 -20.78 15.61 -16.86
CA LEU A 5 -19.78 14.72 -16.26
C LEU A 5 -19.42 15.15 -14.83
N SER A 6 -19.30 16.46 -14.58
CA SER A 6 -18.96 16.99 -13.26
C SER A 6 -20.08 16.82 -12.22
N ASN A 7 -21.35 16.85 -12.65
CA ASN A 7 -22.51 16.66 -11.78
C ASN A 7 -22.89 15.16 -11.55
N SER A 8 -22.27 14.24 -12.27
CA SER A 8 -22.57 12.83 -12.14
C SER A 8 -21.79 12.22 -10.97
N VAL A 9 -22.51 11.83 -9.91
CA VAL A 9 -21.97 11.08 -8.76
C VAL A 9 -21.21 9.82 -9.19
N PHE A 10 -21.63 9.20 -10.29
CA PHE A 10 -21.04 7.99 -10.82
C PHE A 10 -19.72 8.21 -11.57
N PHE A 11 -19.45 9.45 -12.03
CA PHE A 11 -18.24 9.73 -12.81
C PHE A 11 -16.96 9.44 -12.03
N GLY A 12 -16.84 9.98 -10.81
CA GLY A 12 -15.66 9.75 -9.96
C GLY A 12 -15.44 8.27 -9.66
N LEU A 13 -16.51 7.55 -9.37
CA LEU A 13 -16.47 6.11 -9.11
C LEU A 13 -16.03 5.32 -10.34
N LEU A 14 -16.66 5.56 -11.49
CA LEU A 14 -16.31 4.87 -12.74
C LEU A 14 -14.88 5.19 -13.18
N LEU A 15 -14.46 6.45 -13.08
CA LEU A 15 -13.09 6.85 -13.41
C LEU A 15 -12.06 6.11 -12.58
N CYS A 16 -12.28 5.97 -11.27
CA CYS A 16 -11.39 5.22 -10.40
C CYS A 16 -11.32 3.73 -10.79
N LEU A 17 -12.48 3.10 -11.03
CA LEU A 17 -12.53 1.68 -11.37
C LEU A 17 -11.88 1.39 -12.73
N VAL A 18 -12.18 2.19 -13.75
CA VAL A 18 -11.62 2.03 -15.09
C VAL A 18 -10.11 2.28 -15.07
N SER A 19 -9.64 3.35 -14.41
CA SER A 19 -8.22 3.66 -14.29
C SER A 19 -7.45 2.53 -13.58
N TYR A 20 -8.05 1.95 -12.53
CA TYR A 20 -7.44 0.82 -11.83
C TYR A 20 -7.38 -0.43 -12.72
N GLN A 21 -8.43 -0.72 -13.48
CA GLN A 21 -8.46 -1.86 -14.39
C GLN A 21 -7.41 -1.74 -15.49
N ILE A 22 -7.23 -0.53 -16.02
CA ILE A 22 -6.15 -0.23 -16.99
C ILE A 22 -4.78 -0.48 -16.34
N GLY A 23 -4.58 -0.03 -15.10
CA GLY A 23 -3.35 -0.28 -14.35
C GLY A 23 -3.05 -1.76 -14.15
N VAL A 24 -4.06 -2.57 -13.80
CA VAL A 24 -3.95 -4.02 -13.66
C VAL A 24 -3.59 -4.68 -14.99
N PHE A 25 -4.24 -4.28 -16.08
CA PHE A 25 -3.96 -4.79 -17.42
C PHE A 25 -2.53 -4.48 -17.88
N LEU A 26 -2.06 -3.26 -17.65
CA LEU A 26 -0.69 -2.86 -17.96
C LEU A 26 0.35 -3.66 -17.18
N ARG A 27 0.10 -3.89 -15.88
CA ARG A 27 0.97 -4.71 -15.04
C ARG A 27 1.06 -6.15 -15.51
N GLN A 28 -0.08 -6.74 -15.91
CA GLN A 28 -0.10 -8.12 -16.43
C GLN A 28 0.72 -8.25 -17.72
N LYS A 29 0.68 -7.23 -18.58
CA LYS A 29 1.38 -7.24 -19.87
C LYS A 29 2.89 -6.98 -19.72
N THR A 30 3.28 -6.03 -18.86
CA THR A 30 4.70 -5.62 -18.70
C THR A 30 5.47 -6.45 -17.69
N LYS A 31 4.81 -7.08 -16.70
CA LYS A 31 5.43 -7.89 -15.62
C LYS A 31 6.54 -7.17 -14.83
N ILE A 32 6.66 -5.86 -14.95
CA ILE A 32 7.67 -5.04 -14.27
C ILE A 32 7.12 -4.64 -12.89
N ALA A 33 7.88 -4.85 -11.83
CA ALA A 33 7.47 -4.53 -10.45
C ALA A 33 7.20 -3.04 -10.23
N ALA A 34 7.85 -2.16 -11.00
CA ALA A 34 7.64 -0.72 -10.94
C ALA A 34 6.25 -0.27 -11.44
N PHE A 35 5.61 -1.06 -12.31
CA PHE A 35 4.25 -0.78 -12.78
C PHE A 35 3.20 -1.22 -11.74
N ASN A 36 3.16 -0.51 -10.62
CA ASN A 36 2.11 -0.72 -9.62
C ASN A 36 0.77 -0.20 -10.19
N PRO A 37 -0.30 -1.04 -10.23
CA PRO A 37 -1.60 -0.63 -10.74
C PRO A 37 -2.17 0.61 -10.05
N LEU A 38 -1.91 0.74 -8.74
CA LEU A 38 -2.34 1.89 -7.97
C LEU A 38 -1.69 3.19 -8.48
N LEU A 39 -0.37 3.17 -8.72
CA LEU A 39 0.36 4.33 -9.21
C LEU A 39 -0.11 4.74 -10.61
N ILE A 40 -0.29 3.76 -11.50
CA ILE A 40 -0.80 4.00 -12.85
C ILE A 40 -2.22 4.60 -12.78
N SER A 41 -3.07 4.05 -11.94
CA SER A 41 -4.43 4.55 -11.72
C SER A 41 -4.44 6.01 -11.27
N ILE A 42 -3.59 6.37 -10.30
CA ILE A 42 -3.47 7.74 -9.81
C ILE A 42 -3.04 8.68 -10.93
N ILE A 43 -2.01 8.31 -11.70
CA ILE A 43 -1.53 9.12 -12.83
C ILE A 43 -2.64 9.34 -13.87
N ILE A 44 -3.38 8.27 -14.23
CA ILE A 44 -4.49 8.36 -15.19
C ILE A 44 -5.58 9.30 -14.67
N VAL A 45 -5.97 9.16 -13.39
CA VAL A 45 -7.00 10.02 -12.79
C VAL A 45 -6.56 11.49 -12.80
N ILE A 46 -5.32 11.77 -12.37
CA ILE A 46 -4.79 13.14 -12.39
C ILE A 46 -4.79 13.69 -13.82
N PHE A 47 -4.33 12.92 -14.81
CA PHE A 47 -4.27 13.32 -16.21
C PHE A 47 -5.66 13.64 -16.77
N VAL A 48 -6.65 12.82 -16.48
CA VAL A 48 -8.04 13.05 -16.89
C VAL A 48 -8.60 14.31 -16.24
N LEU A 49 -8.43 14.51 -14.93
CA LEU A 49 -8.91 15.69 -14.22
C LEU A 49 -8.29 16.98 -14.76
N VAL A 50 -6.99 16.96 -15.08
CA VAL A 50 -6.27 18.12 -15.62
C VAL A 50 -6.73 18.44 -17.05
N ILE A 51 -6.84 17.43 -17.93
CA ILE A 51 -7.25 17.65 -19.34
C ILE A 51 -8.69 18.18 -19.43
N PHE A 52 -9.59 17.58 -18.65
CA PHE A 52 -11.01 17.98 -18.68
C PHE A 52 -11.33 19.17 -17.78
N HIS A 53 -10.30 19.75 -17.10
CA HIS A 53 -10.44 20.87 -16.17
C HIS A 53 -11.52 20.64 -15.09
N ILE A 54 -11.67 19.39 -14.63
CA ILE A 54 -12.65 19.00 -13.61
C ILE A 54 -12.12 19.40 -12.24
N LYS A 55 -12.91 20.10 -11.45
CA LYS A 55 -12.56 20.49 -10.10
C LYS A 55 -12.47 19.24 -9.21
N PHE A 56 -11.44 19.17 -8.37
CA PHE A 56 -11.25 18.05 -7.43
C PHE A 56 -12.49 17.79 -6.56
N LYS A 57 -13.22 18.86 -6.18
CA LYS A 57 -14.42 18.77 -5.37
C LYS A 57 -15.52 17.93 -6.05
N ASP A 58 -15.69 18.10 -7.36
CA ASP A 58 -16.71 17.38 -8.12
C ASP A 58 -16.33 15.90 -8.29
N PHE A 59 -15.07 15.64 -8.58
CA PHE A 59 -14.51 14.28 -8.58
C PHE A 59 -14.66 13.61 -7.21
N TYR A 60 -14.35 14.32 -6.12
CA TYR A 60 -14.43 13.78 -4.77
C TYR A 60 -15.86 13.39 -4.38
N ASN A 61 -16.86 14.14 -4.79
CA ASN A 61 -18.28 13.85 -4.53
C ASN A 61 -18.70 12.47 -5.09
N GLY A 62 -18.14 12.06 -6.21
CA GLY A 62 -18.38 10.72 -6.78
C GLY A 62 -17.49 9.65 -6.18
N SER A 63 -16.21 9.93 -5.96
CA SER A 63 -15.24 8.96 -5.47
C SER A 63 -15.36 8.63 -3.98
N LYS A 64 -16.00 9.50 -3.18
CA LYS A 64 -16.22 9.27 -1.74
C LYS A 64 -16.91 7.95 -1.41
N TYR A 65 -17.75 7.43 -2.31
CA TYR A 65 -18.43 6.14 -2.12
C TYR A 65 -17.46 4.96 -2.08
N ILE A 66 -16.32 5.07 -2.79
CA ILE A 66 -15.24 4.07 -2.70
C ILE A 66 -14.60 4.11 -1.32
N SER A 67 -14.49 5.31 -0.71
CA SER A 67 -13.93 5.46 0.64
C SER A 67 -14.76 4.76 1.71
N TYR A 68 -16.06 4.63 1.54
CA TYR A 68 -16.90 3.87 2.47
C TYR A 68 -16.59 2.36 2.46
N LEU A 69 -16.04 1.84 1.36
CA LEU A 69 -15.59 0.44 1.28
C LEU A 69 -14.27 0.20 2.02
N LEU A 70 -13.58 1.25 2.44
CA LEU A 70 -12.29 1.13 3.13
C LEU A 70 -12.43 0.38 4.46
N THR A 71 -13.47 0.72 5.25
CA THR A 71 -13.72 0.06 6.55
C THR A 71 -14.02 -1.44 6.40
N PRO A 72 -14.98 -1.89 5.59
CA PRO A 72 -15.20 -3.32 5.41
C PRO A 72 -14.00 -4.03 4.75
N ALA A 73 -13.25 -3.36 3.88
CA ALA A 73 -12.04 -3.91 3.29
C ALA A 73 -10.94 -4.14 4.34
N THR A 74 -10.74 -3.22 5.28
CA THR A 74 -9.76 -3.38 6.36
C THR A 74 -10.16 -4.51 7.32
N VAL A 75 -11.45 -4.66 7.63
CA VAL A 75 -11.96 -5.78 8.43
C VAL A 75 -11.74 -7.11 7.71
N ALA A 76 -11.98 -7.17 6.39
CA ALA A 76 -11.74 -8.36 5.59
C ALA A 76 -10.27 -8.82 5.60
N LEU A 77 -9.30 -7.90 5.78
CA LEU A 77 -7.89 -8.25 5.94
C LEU A 77 -7.58 -9.04 7.22
N ALA A 78 -8.46 -9.03 8.21
CA ALA A 78 -8.31 -9.86 9.41
C ALA A 78 -8.40 -11.37 9.10
N ILE A 79 -9.16 -11.77 8.09
CA ILE A 79 -9.35 -13.19 7.70
C ILE A 79 -8.02 -13.86 7.32
N PRO A 80 -7.23 -13.34 6.35
CA PRO A 80 -5.95 -13.94 6.01
C PRO A 80 -4.92 -13.81 7.14
N LEU A 81 -5.01 -12.80 8.00
CA LEU A 81 -4.17 -12.67 9.18
C LEU A 81 -4.47 -13.78 10.19
N TYR A 82 -5.75 -14.03 10.48
CA TYR A 82 -6.20 -15.12 11.34
C TYR A 82 -5.71 -16.47 10.84
N SER A 83 -5.79 -16.74 9.55
CA SER A 83 -5.29 -18.00 8.96
C SER A 83 -3.77 -18.20 9.09
N LYS A 84 -3.02 -17.15 9.44
CA LYS A 84 -1.56 -17.17 9.64
C LYS A 84 -1.14 -17.06 11.11
N LEU A 85 -2.08 -17.07 12.04
CA LEU A 85 -1.81 -16.92 13.48
C LEU A 85 -0.83 -17.96 14.04
N THR A 86 -0.90 -19.21 13.59
CA THR A 86 0.05 -20.25 14.01
C THR A 86 1.48 -19.89 13.65
N LEU A 87 1.68 -19.39 12.43
CA LEU A 87 2.99 -18.94 11.95
C LEU A 87 3.51 -17.72 12.71
N LEU A 88 2.60 -16.84 13.11
CA LEU A 88 2.88 -15.67 13.94
C LEU A 88 3.32 -16.11 15.35
N LYS A 89 2.60 -17.05 15.97
CA LYS A 89 2.94 -17.59 17.29
C LYS A 89 4.30 -18.30 17.31
N ASP A 90 4.57 -19.12 16.30
CA ASP A 90 5.83 -19.87 16.18
C ASP A 90 7.06 -18.98 16.04
N ASN A 91 6.89 -17.77 15.47
CA ASN A 91 7.99 -16.85 15.20
C ASN A 91 7.81 -15.49 15.90
N PHE A 92 7.03 -15.45 16.98
CA PHE A 92 6.61 -14.21 17.64
C PHE A 92 7.79 -13.29 17.99
N LYS A 93 8.84 -13.83 18.63
CA LYS A 93 10.03 -13.08 19.05
C LYS A 93 10.74 -12.41 17.84
N ALA A 94 10.92 -13.17 16.75
CA ALA A 94 11.59 -12.67 15.55
C ALA A 94 10.75 -11.59 14.83
N ILE A 95 9.43 -11.78 14.80
CA ILE A 95 8.51 -10.82 14.18
C ILE A 95 8.44 -9.53 15.01
N MET A 96 8.30 -9.65 16.32
CA MET A 96 8.24 -8.49 17.21
C MET A 96 9.54 -7.69 17.23
N SER A 97 10.70 -8.36 17.29
CA SER A 97 11.99 -7.66 17.24
C SER A 97 12.19 -6.93 15.91
N GLY A 98 11.83 -7.56 14.79
CA GLY A 98 11.89 -6.92 13.48
C GLY A 98 10.93 -5.72 13.34
N LEU A 99 9.74 -5.85 13.91
CA LEU A 99 8.73 -4.77 13.87
C LEU A 99 9.17 -3.58 14.73
N ILE A 100 9.64 -3.81 15.95
CA ILE A 100 10.15 -2.75 16.83
C ILE A 100 11.37 -2.06 16.19
N ALA A 101 12.34 -2.83 15.68
CA ALA A 101 13.49 -2.28 14.99
C ALA A 101 13.10 -1.43 13.77
N GLY A 102 12.14 -1.91 12.97
CA GLY A 102 11.64 -1.18 11.80
C GLY A 102 10.95 0.13 12.17
N VAL A 103 10.10 0.12 13.20
CA VAL A 103 9.42 1.33 13.71
C VAL A 103 10.44 2.34 14.23
N LEU A 104 11.36 1.92 15.11
CA LEU A 104 12.38 2.79 15.67
C LEU A 104 13.26 3.40 14.56
N THR A 105 13.73 2.59 13.62
CA THR A 105 14.52 3.07 12.48
C THR A 105 13.75 4.09 11.65
N SER A 106 12.45 3.84 11.40
CA SER A 106 11.59 4.76 10.67
C SER A 106 11.45 6.10 11.38
N LEU A 107 11.12 6.09 12.68
CA LEU A 107 10.96 7.31 13.47
C LEU A 107 12.26 8.10 13.59
N ILE A 108 13.39 7.44 13.89
CA ILE A 108 14.69 8.08 13.98
C ILE A 108 15.09 8.69 12.64
N SER A 109 14.88 7.99 11.52
CA SER A 109 15.23 8.51 10.20
C SER A 109 14.41 9.75 9.83
N ILE A 110 13.11 9.79 10.17
CA ILE A 110 12.27 10.97 9.95
C ILE A 110 12.73 12.13 10.83
N LEU A 111 13.04 11.86 12.11
CA LEU A 111 13.53 12.87 13.04
C LEU A 111 14.84 13.50 12.52
N VAL A 112 15.81 12.67 12.15
CA VAL A 112 17.10 13.12 11.61
C VAL A 112 16.92 13.97 10.36
N MET A 113 16.08 13.50 9.42
CA MET A 113 15.76 14.25 8.19
C MET A 113 15.07 15.57 8.50
N SER A 114 14.14 15.58 9.45
CA SER A 114 13.43 16.79 9.87
C SER A 114 14.38 17.84 10.44
N ILE A 115 15.32 17.42 11.28
CA ILE A 115 16.35 18.32 11.85
C ILE A 115 17.29 18.82 10.75
N LEU A 116 17.75 17.93 9.85
CA LEU A 116 18.70 18.29 8.80
C LEU A 116 18.10 19.30 7.81
N PHE A 117 16.84 19.14 7.44
CA PHE A 117 16.13 20.02 6.51
C PHE A 117 15.37 21.16 7.19
N HIS A 118 15.49 21.32 8.50
CA HIS A 118 14.80 22.36 9.29
C HIS A 118 13.28 22.39 8.98
N LEU A 119 12.65 21.21 8.92
CA LEU A 119 11.23 21.11 8.60
C LEU A 119 10.39 21.67 9.75
N LYS A 120 9.34 22.42 9.41
CA LYS A 120 8.35 22.85 10.39
C LYS A 120 7.65 21.63 11.02
N HIS A 121 7.17 21.79 12.24
CA HIS A 121 6.51 20.75 13.02
C HIS A 121 5.38 20.04 12.23
N GLU A 122 4.57 20.79 11.51
CA GLU A 122 3.45 20.27 10.70
C GLU A 122 3.92 19.25 9.65
N TYR A 123 5.05 19.51 8.97
CA TYR A 123 5.61 18.59 7.97
C TYR A 123 6.22 17.36 8.62
N TYR A 124 6.92 17.52 9.73
CA TYR A 124 7.47 16.42 10.51
C TYR A 124 6.37 15.45 10.94
N VAL A 125 5.32 15.97 11.56
CA VAL A 125 4.18 15.18 12.04
C VAL A 125 3.45 14.48 10.88
N SER A 126 3.31 15.16 9.74
CA SER A 126 2.68 14.57 8.54
C SER A 126 3.47 13.38 7.97
N MET A 127 4.78 13.31 8.21
CA MET A 127 5.65 12.22 7.75
C MET A 127 5.73 11.04 8.72
N LEU A 128 5.38 11.21 9.99
CA LEU A 128 5.47 10.15 11.01
C LEU A 128 4.69 8.88 10.60
N PRO A 129 3.44 8.97 10.13
CA PRO A 129 2.64 7.81 9.80
C PRO A 129 2.92 7.21 8.40
N LYS A 130 4.09 7.49 7.79
CA LYS A 130 4.42 7.06 6.42
C LYS A 130 4.38 5.54 6.17
N SER A 131 4.47 4.73 7.22
CA SER A 131 4.61 3.27 7.12
C SER A 131 3.37 2.50 7.60
N ILE A 132 2.25 3.20 7.78
CA ILE A 132 0.97 2.60 8.16
C ILE A 132 -0.06 2.72 7.04
N THR A 133 -1.27 2.18 7.24
CA THR A 133 -2.36 2.30 6.26
C THR A 133 -2.83 3.75 6.14
N THR A 134 -3.16 4.19 4.92
CA THR A 134 -3.54 5.58 4.64
C THR A 134 -4.66 6.09 5.54
N ALA A 135 -5.71 5.28 5.77
CA ALA A 135 -6.84 5.67 6.62
C ALA A 135 -6.42 5.98 8.06
N ILE A 136 -5.60 5.11 8.66
CA ILE A 136 -5.09 5.31 10.03
C ILE A 136 -4.09 6.46 10.05
N GLY A 137 -3.25 6.55 9.02
CA GLY A 137 -2.23 7.59 8.91
C GLY A 137 -2.80 9.00 8.83
N ILE A 138 -3.89 9.19 8.11
CA ILE A 138 -4.60 10.47 8.03
C ILE A 138 -5.12 10.86 9.42
N GLY A 139 -5.86 9.97 10.10
CA GLY A 139 -6.41 10.26 11.42
C GLY A 139 -5.32 10.62 12.44
N VAL A 140 -4.25 9.84 12.53
CA VAL A 140 -3.13 10.13 13.44
C VAL A 140 -2.44 11.46 13.09
N SER A 141 -2.27 11.77 11.80
CA SER A 141 -1.66 13.02 11.36
C SER A 141 -2.50 14.24 11.73
N GLU A 142 -3.82 14.15 11.53
CA GLU A 142 -4.76 15.23 11.87
C GLU A 142 -4.81 15.49 13.38
N GLU A 143 -4.86 14.45 14.19
CA GLU A 143 -4.82 14.57 15.66
C GLU A 143 -3.54 15.23 16.18
N LEU A 144 -2.42 15.02 15.49
CA LEU A 144 -1.13 15.60 15.86
C LEU A 144 -0.87 16.96 15.21
N GLY A 145 -1.83 17.53 14.46
CA GLY A 145 -1.69 18.82 13.78
C GLY A 145 -0.90 18.76 12.46
N GLY A 146 -0.82 17.61 11.83
CA GLY A 146 -0.21 17.43 10.51
C GLY A 146 -1.18 17.72 9.37
N ILE A 147 -0.64 17.74 8.14
CA ILE A 147 -1.38 18.00 6.91
C ILE A 147 -1.74 16.67 6.23
N SER A 148 -3.02 16.29 6.25
CA SER A 148 -3.51 15.01 5.72
C SER A 148 -3.16 14.75 4.26
N THR A 149 -3.11 15.78 3.42
CA THR A 149 -2.70 15.67 2.02
C THR A 149 -1.25 15.24 1.89
N ILE A 150 -0.35 15.82 2.69
CA ILE A 150 1.08 15.46 2.71
C ILE A 150 1.24 14.04 3.25
N THR A 151 0.55 13.71 4.33
CA THR A 151 0.54 12.36 4.90
C THR A 151 0.15 11.31 3.87
N THR A 152 -0.94 11.55 3.15
CA THR A 152 -1.41 10.64 2.10
C THR A 152 -0.38 10.46 0.99
N ALA A 153 0.20 11.56 0.49
CA ALA A 153 1.23 11.52 -0.54
C ALA A 153 2.47 10.72 -0.09
N VAL A 154 2.94 10.97 1.12
CA VAL A 154 4.13 10.28 1.68
C VAL A 154 3.87 8.79 1.90
N ILE A 155 2.70 8.39 2.37
CA ILE A 155 2.33 6.98 2.53
C ILE A 155 2.32 6.27 1.16
N ILE A 156 1.72 6.89 0.14
CA ILE A 156 1.66 6.31 -1.22
C ILE A 156 3.06 6.16 -1.80
N VAL A 157 3.88 7.22 -1.74
CA VAL A 157 5.26 7.20 -2.26
C VAL A 157 6.08 6.14 -1.53
N THR A 158 6.01 6.10 -0.18
CA THR A 158 6.73 5.10 0.62
C THR A 158 6.28 3.67 0.28
N GLY A 159 4.98 3.45 0.10
CA GLY A 159 4.43 2.15 -0.29
C GLY A 159 4.91 1.68 -1.66
N VAL A 160 4.94 2.58 -2.65
CA VAL A 160 5.44 2.29 -3.99
C VAL A 160 6.94 2.00 -3.96
N PHE A 161 7.73 2.86 -3.31
CA PHE A 161 9.17 2.66 -3.14
C PHE A 161 9.48 1.35 -2.41
N GLY A 162 8.77 1.08 -1.31
CA GLY A 162 8.93 -0.15 -0.54
C GLY A 162 8.67 -1.40 -1.38
N ASN A 163 7.65 -1.37 -2.24
CA ASN A 163 7.34 -2.48 -3.13
C ASN A 163 8.44 -2.73 -4.18
N VAL A 164 8.99 -1.67 -4.77
CA VAL A 164 10.09 -1.76 -5.74
C VAL A 164 11.38 -2.23 -5.07
N MET A 165 11.71 -1.64 -3.91
CA MET A 165 12.92 -1.95 -3.16
C MET A 165 12.89 -3.36 -2.55
N ALA A 166 11.70 -3.87 -2.16
CA ALA A 166 11.57 -5.19 -1.57
C ALA A 166 12.13 -6.30 -2.49
N ASP A 167 11.85 -6.24 -3.79
CA ASP A 167 12.35 -7.22 -4.74
C ASP A 167 13.89 -7.16 -4.88
N ILE A 168 14.49 -5.97 -4.77
CA ILE A 168 15.93 -5.76 -4.80
C ILE A 168 16.56 -6.30 -3.52
N VAL A 169 16.01 -5.95 -2.37
CA VAL A 169 16.47 -6.40 -1.05
C VAL A 169 16.42 -7.93 -0.95
N TYR A 170 15.31 -8.55 -1.36
CA TYR A 170 15.20 -10.02 -1.36
C TYR A 170 16.24 -10.70 -2.26
N LYS A 171 16.64 -10.09 -3.37
CA LYS A 171 17.68 -10.60 -4.24
C LYS A 171 19.08 -10.46 -3.63
N VAL A 172 19.37 -9.28 -3.08
CA VAL A 172 20.68 -8.96 -2.47
C VAL A 172 20.95 -9.80 -1.22
N PHE A 173 19.98 -9.88 -0.32
CA PHE A 173 20.12 -10.64 0.94
C PHE A 173 19.84 -12.14 0.79
N LYS A 174 19.60 -12.64 -0.45
CA LYS A 174 19.30 -14.05 -0.74
C LYS A 174 18.27 -14.66 0.22
N VAL A 175 17.28 -13.85 0.64
CA VAL A 175 16.24 -14.31 1.56
C VAL A 175 15.37 -15.34 0.85
N THR A 176 15.65 -16.60 1.09
CA THR A 176 14.95 -17.72 0.46
C THR A 176 13.51 -17.76 0.98
N LYS A 177 12.54 -17.74 0.08
CA LYS A 177 11.13 -17.97 0.41
C LYS A 177 10.97 -19.38 1.00
N ARG A 178 11.13 -19.51 2.31
CA ARG A 178 11.07 -20.79 3.06
C ARG A 178 9.81 -21.63 2.78
N GLY A 179 8.74 -21.01 2.31
CA GLY A 179 7.49 -21.71 1.96
C GLY A 179 7.58 -22.66 0.77
N LYS A 180 8.42 -22.36 -0.25
CA LYS A 180 8.58 -23.24 -1.42
C LYS A 180 9.37 -24.50 -1.12
N THR A 181 10.33 -24.44 -0.20
CA THR A 181 11.21 -25.58 0.15
C THR A 181 10.44 -26.63 0.97
N LYS A 182 9.60 -26.21 1.92
CA LYS A 182 8.78 -27.13 2.73
C LYS A 182 7.75 -27.89 1.87
N ARG A 183 7.14 -27.20 0.89
CA ARG A 183 6.16 -27.79 -0.02
C ARG A 183 6.80 -28.78 -1.00
N ARG A 184 8.02 -28.50 -1.50
CA ARG A 184 8.79 -29.44 -2.32
C ARG A 184 9.25 -30.66 -1.53
N ARG A 185 9.64 -30.49 -0.27
CA ARG A 185 10.10 -31.58 0.62
C ARG A 185 8.94 -32.52 0.98
N ASN A 186 7.75 -32.00 1.28
CA ASN A 186 6.54 -32.78 1.51
C ASN A 186 6.09 -33.53 0.26
N LYS A 187 6.12 -32.87 -0.92
CA LYS A 187 5.76 -33.52 -2.19
C LYS A 187 6.70 -34.69 -2.54
N ARG A 188 8.00 -34.57 -2.22
CA ARG A 188 8.99 -35.64 -2.40
C ARG A 188 8.82 -36.76 -1.37
N ARG A 189 8.40 -36.47 -0.16
CA ARG A 189 8.11 -37.49 0.86
C ARG A 189 6.88 -38.31 0.52
N ASN A 190 5.81 -37.66 0.10
CA ASN A 190 4.59 -38.35 -0.34
C ASN A 190 4.81 -39.19 -1.62
N ALA A 191 5.62 -38.70 -2.56
CA ALA A 191 5.96 -39.45 -3.76
C ALA A 191 6.86 -40.68 -3.50
N ARG A 192 7.62 -40.69 -2.38
CA ARG A 192 8.42 -41.86 -1.96
C ARG A 192 7.65 -42.83 -1.06
N GLY A 193 6.65 -42.33 -0.32
CA GLY A 193 5.79 -43.18 0.53
C GLY A 193 4.73 -43.99 -0.23
N GLY A 194 4.25 -43.48 -1.38
CA GLY A 194 3.27 -44.17 -2.23
C GLY A 194 3.82 -45.24 -3.19
N LYS A 195 5.08 -45.65 -3.02
CA LYS A 195 5.72 -46.74 -3.79
C LYS A 195 5.99 -48.02 -2.94
N LYS A 196 5.37 -48.14 -1.78
CA LYS A 196 5.54 -49.27 -0.88
C LYS A 196 4.23 -49.99 -0.55
N GLU A 197 3.25 -49.93 -1.41
CA GLU A 197 2.09 -50.84 -1.41
C GLU A 197 1.97 -51.52 -2.77
#